data_9106c39fcc43a2f9b84e5c1f7e96f90a
#
_entry.id   9106c39fcc43a2f9b84e5c1f7e96f90a
#
_cell.length_a   1.000
_cell.length_b   1.000
_cell.length_c   1.000
_cell.angle_alpha   90.00
_cell.angle_beta   90.00
_cell.angle_gamma   90.00
#
_symmetry.space_group_name_H-M   'P 1'
#
loop_
_entity.id
_entity.type
_entity.pdbx_description
1 polymer ?
#
loop_
_entity_poly.entity_id
_entity_poly.type
_entity_poly.pdbx_seq_one_letter_code
_entity_poly.pdbx_strand_id
1 'polypeptide(L)'
;MCRFTMYLGPTIRLASLVVEPKNSIIHQSFHSKDQEDPLNGDGFGIAWYVPELAPEPALFRSVTPAWNNSNLLELARVVKSNVILAHVRAASKHGGQSEANCHPFRWGRYSFMHNGDVGDFQKLRRPLLTGLSDEAFDVIQGNTDSEHIFALVVDELRRHPHGGLAAMATALAKAVLRIVELGREHGIGEPHYL
;
A
#
# COMPACT_ATOMS: atom_id res chain seq x y z
N MET A 1 6.58 11.26 5.68
CA MET A 1 6.12 9.88 6.00
C MET A 1 4.68 9.74 5.54
N CYS A 2 4.32 8.66 4.86
CA CYS A 2 2.96 8.40 4.36
C CYS A 2 1.90 8.33 5.48
N ARG A 3 0.63 8.31 5.10
CA ARG A 3 -0.50 8.01 6.00
C ARG A 3 -1.42 7.02 5.31
N PHE A 4 -1.99 6.13 6.10
CA PHE A 4 -3.05 5.26 5.60
C PHE A 4 -4.17 5.09 6.63
N THR A 5 -5.33 4.71 6.15
CA THR A 5 -6.47 4.30 6.97
C THR A 5 -7.11 3.06 6.36
N MET A 6 -7.63 2.20 7.22
CA MET A 6 -8.40 1.03 6.83
C MET A 6 -9.70 0.99 7.62
N TYR A 7 -10.78 0.67 6.95
CA TYR A 7 -12.11 0.50 7.54
C TYR A 7 -12.65 -0.88 7.20
N LEU A 8 -13.18 -1.53 8.20
CA LEU A 8 -13.96 -2.76 8.08
C LEU A 8 -15.17 -2.63 9.03
N GLY A 9 -16.39 -2.67 8.49
CA GLY A 9 -17.58 -2.47 9.30
C GLY A 9 -18.87 -2.42 8.46
N PRO A 10 -19.97 -1.84 9.00
CA PRO A 10 -21.16 -1.57 8.21
C PRO A 10 -20.87 -0.72 6.98
N THR A 11 -21.66 -0.88 5.90
CA THR A 11 -21.47 -0.12 4.67
C THR A 11 -21.57 1.39 4.92
N ILE A 12 -20.52 2.12 4.59
CA ILE A 12 -20.45 3.60 4.66
C ILE A 12 -20.07 4.19 3.30
N ARG A 13 -20.30 5.50 3.13
CA ARG A 13 -19.75 6.25 1.98
C ARG A 13 -18.24 6.43 2.14
N LEU A 14 -17.49 6.44 1.04
CA LEU A 14 -16.06 6.77 1.10
C LEU A 14 -15.85 8.15 1.75
N ALA A 15 -16.69 9.14 1.44
CA ALA A 15 -16.59 10.48 2.01
C ALA A 15 -16.59 10.47 3.54
N SER A 16 -17.39 9.60 4.17
CA SER A 16 -17.49 9.51 5.63
C SER A 16 -16.20 9.03 6.31
N LEU A 17 -15.27 8.44 5.56
CA LEU A 17 -13.95 8.04 6.05
C LEU A 17 -12.85 9.00 5.59
N VAL A 18 -12.84 9.35 4.29
CA VAL A 18 -11.65 9.97 3.69
C VAL A 18 -11.73 11.49 3.55
N VAL A 19 -12.95 12.09 3.67
CA VAL A 19 -13.21 13.53 3.44
C VAL A 19 -13.79 14.23 4.65
N GLU A 20 -14.96 13.75 5.16
CA GLU A 20 -15.81 14.45 6.13
C GLU A 20 -15.19 14.58 7.55
N PRO A 21 -14.42 13.62 8.09
CA PRO A 21 -13.84 13.76 9.41
C PRO A 21 -12.84 14.93 9.47
N LYS A 22 -12.85 15.68 10.58
CA LYS A 22 -11.89 16.79 10.82
C LYS A 22 -10.43 16.35 10.70
N ASN A 23 -10.14 15.09 10.99
CA ASN A 23 -8.83 14.48 10.86
C ASN A 23 -8.86 13.38 9.77
N SER A 24 -9.55 13.65 8.66
CA SER A 24 -9.60 12.72 7.54
C SER A 24 -8.22 12.55 6.91
N ILE A 25 -8.02 11.44 6.17
CA ILE A 25 -6.74 11.20 5.50
C ILE A 25 -6.40 12.29 4.47
N ILE A 26 -7.42 12.89 3.83
CA ILE A 26 -7.23 14.02 2.93
C ILE A 26 -6.74 15.24 3.73
N HIS A 27 -7.36 15.56 4.88
CA HIS A 27 -6.91 16.66 5.72
C HIS A 27 -5.48 16.44 6.22
N GLN A 28 -5.14 15.23 6.67
CA GLN A 28 -3.80 14.87 7.10
C GLN A 28 -2.76 14.96 5.96
N SER A 29 -3.17 14.88 4.69
CA SER A 29 -2.24 14.94 3.57
C SER A 29 -1.60 16.31 3.34
N PHE A 30 -2.23 17.39 3.85
CA PHE A 30 -1.69 18.75 3.75
C PHE A 30 -1.52 19.44 5.11
N HIS A 31 -1.97 18.83 6.19
CA HIS A 31 -1.89 19.38 7.56
C HIS A 31 -1.58 18.27 8.58
N SER A 32 -0.43 17.66 8.44
CA SER A 32 0.04 16.66 9.41
C SER A 32 0.66 17.36 10.62
N LYS A 33 0.15 17.07 11.82
CA LYS A 33 0.62 17.68 13.07
C LYS A 33 1.94 17.09 13.59
N ASP A 34 2.31 15.91 13.10
CA ASP A 34 3.38 15.10 13.69
C ASP A 34 4.65 15.08 12.82
N GLN A 35 4.81 16.01 11.86
CA GLN A 35 5.93 16.00 10.92
C GLN A 35 6.51 17.40 10.68
N GLU A 36 7.84 17.48 10.54
CA GLU A 36 8.56 18.68 10.11
C GLU A 36 8.15 19.10 8.69
N ASP A 37 7.86 18.12 7.80
CA ASP A 37 7.29 18.36 6.48
C ASP A 37 5.85 17.78 6.44
N PRO A 38 4.83 18.65 6.57
CA PRO A 38 3.43 18.22 6.73
C PRO A 38 2.77 17.72 5.43
N LEU A 39 3.45 17.79 4.27
CA LEU A 39 2.86 17.52 2.98
C LEU A 39 3.05 16.05 2.55
N ASN A 40 1.91 15.37 2.24
CA ASN A 40 1.86 14.06 1.60
C ASN A 40 1.25 14.24 0.21
N GLY A 41 1.98 14.93 -0.68
CA GLY A 41 1.51 15.40 -1.98
C GLY A 41 1.94 14.55 -3.17
N ASP A 42 2.64 13.43 -2.96
CA ASP A 42 3.25 12.62 -4.02
C ASP A 42 2.34 11.51 -4.54
N GLY A 43 1.04 11.73 -4.40
CA GLY A 43 -0.02 10.85 -4.86
C GLY A 43 -0.81 10.21 -3.72
N PHE A 44 -1.86 9.52 -4.11
CA PHE A 44 -2.74 8.79 -3.21
C PHE A 44 -3.35 7.57 -3.89
N GLY A 45 -4.03 6.75 -3.11
CA GLY A 45 -4.91 5.74 -3.65
C GLY A 45 -5.93 5.27 -2.65
N ILE A 46 -7.03 4.77 -3.19
CA ILE A 46 -8.13 4.17 -2.45
C ILE A 46 -8.48 2.83 -3.06
N ALA A 47 -8.74 1.83 -2.21
CA ALA A 47 -9.35 0.57 -2.59
C ALA A 47 -10.65 0.38 -1.82
N TRP A 48 -11.64 -0.22 -2.47
CA TRP A 48 -12.89 -0.61 -1.83
C TRP A 48 -13.42 -1.90 -2.43
N TYR A 49 -14.15 -2.66 -1.63
CA TYR A 49 -14.69 -3.94 -2.05
C TYR A 49 -16.21 -3.84 -2.28
N VAL A 50 -16.66 -4.48 -3.37
CA VAL A 50 -18.09 -4.68 -3.69
C VAL A 50 -18.23 -6.15 -4.09
N PRO A 51 -18.30 -7.08 -3.09
CA PRO A 51 -18.24 -8.53 -3.33
C PRO A 51 -19.37 -9.05 -4.25
N GLU A 52 -20.47 -8.33 -4.35
CA GLU A 52 -21.60 -8.65 -5.22
C GLU A 52 -21.26 -8.43 -6.72
N LEU A 53 -20.24 -7.64 -7.02
CA LEU A 53 -19.82 -7.31 -8.38
C LEU A 53 -18.53 -8.02 -8.77
N ALA A 54 -17.56 -8.05 -7.88
CA ALA A 54 -16.25 -8.67 -8.13
C ALA A 54 -15.58 -9.09 -6.81
N PRO A 55 -14.82 -10.20 -6.80
CA PRO A 55 -14.04 -10.60 -5.65
C PRO A 55 -12.82 -9.68 -5.40
N GLU A 56 -12.30 -9.03 -6.45
CA GLU A 56 -11.21 -8.08 -6.38
C GLU A 56 -11.70 -6.71 -5.94
N PRO A 57 -10.91 -5.94 -5.17
CA PRO A 57 -11.25 -4.56 -4.86
C PRO A 57 -11.15 -3.68 -6.11
N ALA A 58 -12.01 -2.68 -6.20
CA ALA A 58 -11.79 -1.55 -7.08
C ALA A 58 -10.63 -0.69 -6.57
N LEU A 59 -9.86 -0.12 -7.49
CA LEU A 59 -8.74 0.77 -7.18
C LEU A 59 -8.92 2.11 -7.89
N PHE A 60 -8.65 3.19 -7.16
CA PHE A 60 -8.45 4.51 -7.73
C PHE A 60 -7.13 5.07 -7.19
N ARG A 61 -6.17 5.29 -8.07
CA ARG A 61 -4.85 5.83 -7.74
C ARG A 61 -4.58 7.06 -8.60
N SER A 62 -3.83 8.02 -8.06
CA SER A 62 -3.41 9.21 -8.78
C SER A 62 -2.09 9.74 -8.20
N VAL A 63 -1.27 10.32 -9.07
CA VAL A 63 -0.05 11.02 -8.68
C VAL A 63 -0.29 12.45 -8.21
N THR A 64 -1.51 12.97 -8.42
CA THR A 64 -1.89 14.30 -7.91
C THR A 64 -2.11 14.24 -6.39
N PRO A 65 -1.94 15.36 -5.68
CA PRO A 65 -2.30 15.42 -4.26
C PRO A 65 -3.78 15.11 -4.04
N ALA A 66 -4.09 14.34 -2.97
CA ALA A 66 -5.47 13.94 -2.66
C ALA A 66 -6.41 15.14 -2.44
N TRP A 67 -5.92 16.23 -1.84
CA TRP A 67 -6.70 17.45 -1.58
C TRP A 67 -7.05 18.25 -2.84
N ASN A 68 -6.37 17.99 -3.96
CA ASN A 68 -6.57 18.70 -5.23
C ASN A 68 -7.15 17.80 -6.32
N ASN A 69 -7.76 16.68 -5.96
CA ASN A 69 -8.33 15.73 -6.92
C ASN A 69 -9.86 15.76 -6.86
N SER A 70 -10.49 16.50 -7.80
CA SER A 70 -11.96 16.63 -7.88
C SER A 70 -12.65 15.28 -8.15
N ASN A 71 -12.03 14.39 -8.93
CA ASN A 71 -12.58 13.08 -9.23
C ASN A 71 -12.67 12.21 -7.96
N LEU A 72 -11.68 12.32 -7.06
CA LEU A 72 -11.74 11.67 -5.76
C LEU A 72 -12.96 12.13 -4.95
N LEU A 73 -13.21 13.44 -4.91
CA LEU A 73 -14.34 14.02 -4.16
C LEU A 73 -15.69 13.53 -4.72
N GLU A 74 -15.83 13.48 -6.05
CA GLU A 74 -17.05 12.97 -6.69
C GLU A 74 -17.24 11.46 -6.42
N LEU A 75 -16.20 10.64 -6.56
CA LEU A 75 -16.28 9.22 -6.22
C LEU A 75 -16.62 9.03 -4.75
N ALA A 76 -15.98 9.76 -3.86
CA ALA A 76 -16.20 9.61 -2.42
C ALA A 76 -17.63 9.92 -2.00
N ARG A 77 -18.31 10.81 -2.71
CA ARG A 77 -19.70 11.20 -2.45
C ARG A 77 -20.71 10.07 -2.73
N VAL A 78 -20.44 9.21 -3.70
CA VAL A 78 -21.42 8.22 -4.20
C VAL A 78 -21.04 6.76 -3.91
N VAL A 79 -19.74 6.43 -3.86
CA VAL A 79 -19.27 5.07 -3.62
C VAL A 79 -19.49 4.67 -2.16
N LYS A 80 -20.01 3.47 -1.97
CA LYS A 80 -20.23 2.85 -0.65
C LYS A 80 -19.53 1.50 -0.56
N SER A 81 -18.97 1.19 0.60
CA SER A 81 -18.37 -0.12 0.88
C SER A 81 -18.33 -0.39 2.37
N ASN A 82 -18.23 -1.66 2.72
CA ASN A 82 -17.98 -2.16 4.07
C ASN A 82 -16.49 -2.41 4.34
N VAL A 83 -15.64 -2.37 3.29
CA VAL A 83 -14.17 -2.47 3.40
C VAL A 83 -13.53 -1.40 2.52
N ILE A 84 -12.82 -0.47 3.14
CA ILE A 84 -12.18 0.66 2.49
C ILE A 84 -10.73 0.77 2.97
N LEU A 85 -9.80 0.91 2.03
CA LEU A 85 -8.41 1.21 2.28
C LEU A 85 -8.07 2.52 1.60
N ALA A 86 -7.38 3.43 2.28
CA ALA A 86 -6.94 4.70 1.70
C ALA A 86 -5.53 5.04 2.17
N HIS A 87 -4.74 5.59 1.26
CA HIS A 87 -3.35 5.93 1.48
C HIS A 87 -3.01 7.27 0.81
N VAL A 88 -2.27 8.13 1.51
CA VAL A 88 -1.64 9.34 0.95
C VAL A 88 -0.13 9.22 1.06
N ARG A 89 0.54 9.54 -0.03
CA ARG A 89 1.95 9.27 -0.23
C ARG A 89 2.80 10.51 0.04
N ALA A 90 3.87 10.31 0.82
CA ALA A 90 5.07 11.14 0.79
C ALA A 90 6.18 10.28 0.19
N ALA A 91 6.68 10.64 -0.98
CA ALA A 91 7.67 9.85 -1.69
C ALA A 91 9.00 9.86 -0.93
N SER A 92 9.63 8.69 -0.81
CA SER A 92 11.05 8.59 -0.46
C SER A 92 11.92 9.10 -1.61
N LYS A 93 13.17 9.45 -1.33
CA LYS A 93 14.12 10.02 -2.31
C LYS A 93 14.32 9.18 -3.58
N HIS A 94 13.94 7.90 -3.55
CA HIS A 94 14.20 6.93 -4.63
C HIS A 94 12.95 6.47 -5.38
N GLY A 95 11.74 6.88 -4.95
CA GLY A 95 10.50 6.49 -5.60
C GLY A 95 9.93 7.62 -6.46
N GLY A 96 10.09 7.56 -7.78
CA GLY A 96 9.52 8.53 -8.72
C GLY A 96 7.99 8.66 -8.62
N GLN A 97 7.44 9.73 -9.21
CA GLN A 97 5.99 9.91 -9.31
C GLN A 97 5.43 8.94 -10.37
N SER A 98 4.70 7.94 -9.92
CA SER A 98 3.98 6.98 -10.76
C SER A 98 2.77 6.47 -10.00
N GLU A 99 1.67 6.24 -10.69
CA GLU A 99 0.48 5.59 -10.11
C GLU A 99 0.79 4.16 -9.65
N ALA A 100 1.72 3.48 -10.31
CA ALA A 100 2.21 2.16 -9.90
C ALA A 100 2.83 2.18 -8.50
N ASN A 101 3.39 3.32 -8.07
CA ASN A 101 3.98 3.51 -6.74
C ASN A 101 2.95 3.93 -5.67
N CYS A 102 1.69 4.16 -6.05
CA CYS A 102 0.65 4.56 -5.11
C CYS A 102 -0.04 3.33 -4.50
N HIS A 103 -0.10 3.27 -3.17
CA HIS A 103 -0.88 2.26 -2.47
C HIS A 103 -2.39 2.56 -2.58
N PRO A 104 -3.27 1.55 -2.38
CA PRO A 104 -2.98 0.15 -2.15
C PRO A 104 -2.48 -0.59 -3.39
N PHE A 105 -1.63 -1.60 -3.18
CA PHE A 105 -1.33 -2.61 -4.19
C PHE A 105 -2.38 -3.70 -4.16
N ARG A 106 -2.55 -4.45 -5.27
CA ARG A 106 -3.58 -5.47 -5.41
C ARG A 106 -3.02 -6.72 -6.12
N TRP A 107 -3.39 -7.88 -5.61
CA TRP A 107 -3.26 -9.17 -6.27
C TRP A 107 -4.51 -10.02 -6.00
N GLY A 108 -5.29 -10.31 -7.06
CA GLY A 108 -6.61 -10.93 -6.89
C GLY A 108 -7.44 -10.17 -5.86
N ARG A 109 -7.96 -10.89 -4.86
CA ARG A 109 -8.78 -10.31 -3.77
C ARG A 109 -7.98 -9.63 -2.65
N TYR A 110 -6.66 -9.67 -2.70
CA TYR A 110 -5.81 -9.12 -1.65
C TYR A 110 -5.44 -7.67 -1.95
N SER A 111 -5.40 -6.85 -0.91
CA SER A 111 -4.88 -5.49 -0.95
C SER A 111 -3.80 -5.31 0.09
N PHE A 112 -2.81 -4.50 -0.23
CA PHE A 112 -1.67 -4.24 0.64
C PHE A 112 -1.36 -2.75 0.73
N MET A 113 -1.08 -2.28 1.93
CA MET A 113 -0.54 -0.96 2.21
C MET A 113 0.63 -1.07 3.18
N HIS A 114 1.61 -0.23 3.01
CA HIS A 114 2.78 -0.15 3.87
C HIS A 114 3.15 1.32 4.11
N ASN A 115 3.59 1.61 5.31
CA ASN A 115 4.15 2.92 5.67
C ASN A 115 5.44 2.68 6.45
N GLY A 116 6.52 2.55 5.72
CA GLY A 116 7.84 2.23 6.25
C GLY A 116 8.92 2.40 5.18
N ASP A 117 10.06 1.80 5.42
CA ASP A 117 11.22 1.85 4.52
C ASP A 117 12.11 0.62 4.74
N VAL A 118 12.61 0.06 3.64
CA VAL A 118 13.64 -0.97 3.69
C VAL A 118 15.00 -0.30 3.58
N GLY A 119 15.76 -0.32 4.67
CA GLY A 119 17.10 0.29 4.70
C GLY A 119 17.97 -0.21 3.55
N ASP A 120 18.65 0.72 2.87
CA ASP A 120 19.50 0.44 1.70
C ASP A 120 18.79 -0.40 0.61
N PHE A 121 17.48 -0.20 0.40
CA PHE A 121 16.66 -0.98 -0.52
C PHE A 121 17.31 -1.23 -1.88
N GLN A 122 18.02 -0.27 -2.42
CA GLN A 122 18.68 -0.39 -3.73
C GLN A 122 19.69 -1.55 -3.77
N LYS A 123 20.35 -1.86 -2.67
CA LYS A 123 21.27 -3.01 -2.56
C LYS A 123 20.51 -4.33 -2.46
N LEU A 124 19.32 -4.31 -1.83
CA LEU A 124 18.49 -5.50 -1.62
C LEU A 124 17.57 -5.81 -2.79
N ARG A 125 17.26 -4.85 -3.65
CA ARG A 125 16.30 -4.99 -4.74
C ARG A 125 16.59 -6.19 -5.63
N ARG A 126 17.81 -6.36 -6.11
CA ARG A 126 18.18 -7.47 -6.98
C ARG A 126 18.11 -8.84 -6.26
N PRO A 127 18.68 -9.02 -5.06
CA PRO A 127 18.50 -10.24 -4.27
C PRO A 127 17.04 -10.60 -4.02
N LEU A 128 16.20 -9.63 -3.69
CA LEU A 128 14.75 -9.83 -3.53
C LEU A 128 14.10 -10.38 -4.80
N LEU A 129 14.36 -9.77 -5.94
CA LEU A 129 13.79 -10.17 -7.23
C LEU A 129 14.23 -11.58 -7.65
N THR A 130 15.48 -11.94 -7.38
CA THR A 130 16.03 -13.25 -7.79
C THR A 130 15.34 -14.42 -7.10
N GLY A 131 14.76 -14.21 -5.94
CA GLY A 131 14.05 -15.25 -5.17
C GLY A 131 12.57 -15.38 -5.46
N LEU A 132 11.98 -14.49 -6.26
CA LEU A 132 10.54 -14.49 -6.58
C LEU A 132 10.20 -15.50 -7.67
N SER A 133 8.99 -16.07 -7.61
CA SER A 133 8.36 -16.73 -8.75
C SER A 133 7.96 -15.71 -9.82
N ASP A 134 7.77 -16.17 -11.06
CA ASP A 134 7.33 -15.33 -12.17
C ASP A 134 6.02 -14.60 -11.85
N GLU A 135 5.05 -15.30 -11.24
CA GLU A 135 3.76 -14.70 -10.86
C GLU A 135 3.93 -13.58 -9.82
N ALA A 136 4.79 -13.75 -8.83
CA ALA A 136 5.06 -12.71 -7.82
C ALA A 136 5.89 -11.57 -8.41
N PHE A 137 6.80 -11.86 -9.33
CA PHE A 137 7.58 -10.86 -10.06
C PHE A 137 6.67 -9.96 -10.92
N ASP A 138 5.70 -10.53 -11.62
CA ASP A 138 4.75 -9.82 -12.50
C ASP A 138 3.81 -8.86 -11.74
N VAL A 139 3.68 -9.01 -10.42
CA VAL A 139 2.93 -8.07 -9.57
C VAL A 139 3.62 -6.71 -9.50
N ILE A 140 4.94 -6.67 -9.66
CA ILE A 140 5.74 -5.45 -9.53
C ILE A 140 5.64 -4.61 -10.80
N GLN A 141 4.97 -3.47 -10.72
CA GLN A 141 4.79 -2.52 -11.81
C GLN A 141 5.57 -1.22 -11.61
N GLY A 142 5.89 -0.89 -10.37
CA GLY A 142 6.65 0.29 -9.96
C GLY A 142 8.05 -0.03 -9.46
N ASN A 143 8.53 0.77 -8.54
CA ASN A 143 9.90 0.64 -8.07
C ASN A 143 10.06 0.85 -6.55
N THR A 144 8.98 0.87 -5.78
CA THR A 144 9.03 1.05 -4.34
C THR A 144 9.41 -0.24 -3.61
N ASP A 145 10.06 -0.11 -2.48
CA ASP A 145 10.30 -1.19 -1.53
C ASP A 145 9.01 -1.87 -1.08
N SER A 146 7.98 -1.07 -0.81
CA SER A 146 6.65 -1.54 -0.41
C SER A 146 6.02 -2.50 -1.42
N GLU A 147 6.19 -2.25 -2.71
CA GLU A 147 5.70 -3.14 -3.76
C GLU A 147 6.49 -4.45 -3.81
N HIS A 148 7.81 -4.39 -3.56
CA HIS A 148 8.65 -5.59 -3.46
C HIS A 148 8.34 -6.42 -2.21
N ILE A 149 7.99 -5.76 -1.08
CA ILE A 149 7.45 -6.45 0.10
C ILE A 149 6.16 -7.17 -0.27
N PHE A 150 5.25 -6.49 -0.97
CA PHE A 150 4.00 -7.10 -1.41
C PHE A 150 4.22 -8.30 -2.34
N ALA A 151 5.18 -8.23 -3.26
CA ALA A 151 5.55 -9.35 -4.11
C ALA A 151 6.02 -10.57 -3.30
N LEU A 152 6.80 -10.38 -2.23
CA LEU A 152 7.17 -11.47 -1.31
C LEU A 152 5.93 -12.07 -0.61
N VAL A 153 4.99 -11.22 -0.19
CA VAL A 153 3.72 -11.70 0.41
C VAL A 153 2.92 -12.51 -0.60
N VAL A 154 2.83 -12.06 -1.85
CA VAL A 154 2.15 -12.77 -2.94
C VAL A 154 2.82 -14.10 -3.21
N ASP A 155 4.16 -14.17 -3.23
CA ASP A 155 4.90 -15.41 -3.48
C ASP A 155 4.56 -16.50 -2.45
N GLU A 156 4.31 -16.13 -1.20
CA GLU A 156 3.85 -17.06 -0.17
C GLU A 156 2.36 -17.38 -0.29
N LEU A 157 1.50 -16.37 -0.55
CA LEU A 157 0.05 -16.56 -0.64
C LEU A 157 -0.37 -17.47 -1.79
N ARG A 158 0.29 -17.39 -2.95
CA ARG A 158 -0.01 -18.23 -4.12
C ARG A 158 0.13 -19.73 -3.83
N ARG A 159 0.96 -20.09 -2.86
CA ARG A 159 1.13 -21.49 -2.41
C ARG A 159 -0.05 -21.99 -1.58
N HIS A 160 -0.90 -21.06 -1.12
CA HIS A 160 -2.05 -21.34 -0.26
C HIS A 160 -3.31 -20.60 -0.75
N PRO A 161 -3.81 -20.87 -1.98
CA PRO A 161 -4.86 -20.09 -2.63
C PRO A 161 -6.19 -20.06 -1.85
N HIS A 162 -6.42 -21.08 -1.01
CA HIS A 162 -7.60 -21.17 -0.13
C HIS A 162 -7.27 -20.87 1.33
N GLY A 163 -6.03 -20.45 1.61
CA GLY A 163 -5.58 -20.10 2.94
C GLY A 163 -6.24 -18.79 3.41
N GLY A 164 -7.00 -18.89 4.51
CA GLY A 164 -7.65 -17.73 5.11
C GLY A 164 -6.67 -16.81 5.84
N LEU A 165 -7.14 -16.18 6.90
CA LEU A 165 -6.39 -15.19 7.68
C LEU A 165 -5.04 -15.72 8.20
N ALA A 166 -4.96 -16.99 8.57
CA ALA A 166 -3.72 -17.61 9.04
C ALA A 166 -2.64 -17.65 7.95
N ALA A 167 -3.02 -17.95 6.69
CA ALA A 167 -2.08 -17.91 5.57
C ALA A 167 -1.59 -16.50 5.27
N MET A 168 -2.47 -15.49 5.36
CA MET A 168 -2.08 -14.08 5.21
C MET A 168 -1.07 -13.65 6.28
N ALA A 169 -1.33 -13.98 7.55
CA ALA A 169 -0.42 -13.67 8.64
C ALA A 169 0.94 -14.37 8.46
N THR A 170 0.94 -15.63 8.06
CA THR A 170 2.16 -16.39 7.77
C THR A 170 2.94 -15.79 6.59
N ALA A 171 2.27 -15.43 5.50
CA ALA A 171 2.89 -14.82 4.33
C ALA A 171 3.55 -13.48 4.68
N LEU A 172 2.87 -12.64 5.46
CA LEU A 172 3.42 -11.39 5.93
C LEU A 172 4.66 -11.60 6.81
N ALA A 173 4.57 -12.51 7.80
CA ALA A 173 5.70 -12.82 8.67
C ALA A 173 6.91 -13.32 7.88
N LYS A 174 6.72 -14.21 6.91
CA LYS A 174 7.81 -14.72 6.06
C LYS A 174 8.43 -13.63 5.18
N ALA A 175 7.62 -12.73 4.62
CA ALA A 175 8.12 -11.59 3.86
C ALA A 175 9.03 -10.69 4.71
N VAL A 176 8.59 -10.37 5.93
CA VAL A 176 9.41 -9.61 6.90
C VAL A 176 10.71 -10.32 7.24
N LEU A 177 10.64 -11.61 7.58
CA LEU A 177 11.83 -12.41 7.91
C LEU A 177 12.81 -12.46 6.74
N ARG A 178 12.32 -12.63 5.51
CA ARG A 178 13.16 -12.67 4.31
C ARG A 178 13.91 -11.35 4.08
N ILE A 179 13.28 -10.21 4.32
CA ILE A 179 13.95 -8.90 4.23
C ILE A 179 15.05 -8.77 5.28
N VAL A 180 14.77 -9.17 6.51
CA VAL A 180 15.74 -9.14 7.62
C VAL A 180 16.93 -10.06 7.31
N GLU A 181 16.69 -11.27 6.80
CA GLU A 181 17.73 -12.21 6.39
C GLU A 181 18.62 -11.62 5.29
N LEU A 182 18.01 -11.12 4.22
CA LEU A 182 18.73 -10.47 3.12
C LEU A 182 19.55 -9.26 3.60
N GLY A 183 18.99 -8.47 4.49
CA GLY A 183 19.71 -7.36 5.12
C GLY A 183 20.99 -7.83 5.82
N ARG A 184 20.92 -8.90 6.58
CA ARG A 184 22.09 -9.51 7.24
C ARG A 184 23.10 -10.10 6.26
N GLU A 185 22.63 -10.86 5.26
CA GLU A 185 23.46 -11.47 4.22
C GLU A 185 24.25 -10.43 3.42
N HIS A 186 23.66 -9.25 3.20
CA HIS A 186 24.26 -8.17 2.41
C HIS A 186 24.88 -7.04 3.26
N GLY A 187 24.97 -7.22 4.58
CA GLY A 187 25.64 -6.28 5.48
C GLY A 187 24.95 -4.91 5.54
N ILE A 188 23.62 -4.88 5.47
CA ILE A 188 22.85 -3.64 5.61
C ILE A 188 22.88 -3.18 7.06
N GLY A 189 23.44 -1.98 7.29
CA GLY A 189 23.50 -1.35 8.61
C GLY A 189 22.32 -0.42 8.91
N GLU A 190 21.54 -0.04 7.89
CA GLU A 190 20.36 0.80 8.06
C GLU A 190 19.17 0.01 8.60
N PRO A 191 18.37 0.58 9.50
CA PRO A 191 17.19 -0.11 10.03
C PRO A 191 16.12 -0.30 8.95
N HIS A 192 15.36 -1.38 9.09
CA HIS A 192 14.13 -1.62 8.32
C HIS A 192 12.92 -1.22 9.17
N TYR A 193 12.02 -0.45 8.60
CA TYR A 193 10.71 -0.10 9.16
C TYR A 193 9.64 -0.86 8.36
N LEU A 194 9.17 -2.00 8.89
CA LEU A 194 8.31 -2.96 8.20
C LEU A 194 6.94 -3.10 8.87
#